data_40bfa4f4d9b064085d704c2b5d102afd
#
_entry.id   40bfa4f4d9b064085d704c2b5d102afd
#
_cell.length_a   1.000
_cell.length_b   1.000
_cell.length_c   1.000
_cell.angle_alpha   90.00
_cell.angle_beta   90.00
_cell.angle_gamma   90.00
#
_symmetry.space_group_name_H-M   'P 1'
#
loop_
_entity.id
_entity.type
_entity.pdbx_description
1 polymer ?
#
loop_
_entity_poly.entity_id
_entity_poly.type
_entity_poly.pdbx_seq_one_letter_code
_entity_poly.pdbx_strand_id
1 'polypeptide(L)'
;GAGPIGLEVASLDAKLGTKVTVFNIDSNILKREEPIVQELANEYLTEQGITILNDVTLNAVSNDGTKPVITANGQNYTFDAVLYATGRRPNTANVGLDNTDITTNERGAIVVNDTCGSSVPGVYAVGDVNGGPQFTYISLDDFRIVFGALTGNSQYTLKDRKNIPYTTFLTPPLARVGLTEEEATNKGYTIKTKELLVATMPRAHVNDNLKGAFKIVVDAESNLILGATLYSQGAEELINLIKMAMDNNIPYTYFKNQIFTHPTMAENLNDLCNF
;
A
#
# COMPACT_ATOMS: atom_id res chain seq x y z
N GLY A 1 13.03 5.28 -7.01
CA GLY A 1 11.62 5.49 -6.67
C GLY A 1 11.35 5.14 -5.21
N ALA A 2 10.67 6.03 -4.48
CA ALA A 2 10.39 5.92 -3.05
C ALA A 2 8.92 5.47 -2.77
N GLY A 3 8.39 4.66 -3.64
CA GLY A 3 7.15 3.92 -3.39
C GLY A 3 7.40 2.63 -2.60
N PRO A 4 6.33 1.85 -2.30
CA PRO A 4 6.43 0.64 -1.48
C PRO A 4 7.55 -0.31 -1.89
N ILE A 5 7.60 -0.73 -3.15
CA ILE A 5 8.62 -1.68 -3.65
C ILE A 5 10.04 -1.14 -3.47
N GLY A 6 10.28 0.13 -3.82
CA GLY A 6 11.60 0.73 -3.72
C GLY A 6 12.09 0.80 -2.27
N LEU A 7 11.21 1.13 -1.34
CA LEU A 7 11.56 1.23 0.07
C LEU A 7 11.67 -0.12 0.78
N GLU A 8 10.86 -1.11 0.41
CA GLU A 8 11.00 -2.49 0.90
C GLU A 8 12.37 -3.05 0.55
N VAL A 9 12.78 -2.96 -0.73
CA VAL A 9 14.09 -3.43 -1.18
C VAL A 9 15.22 -2.60 -0.57
N ALA A 10 15.07 -1.28 -0.47
CA ALA A 10 16.06 -0.41 0.17
C ALA A 10 16.29 -0.81 1.64
N SER A 11 15.22 -1.06 2.41
CA SER A 11 15.31 -1.50 3.80
C SER A 11 15.93 -2.89 3.93
N LEU A 12 15.61 -3.82 3.01
CA LEU A 12 16.20 -5.15 2.97
C LEU A 12 17.71 -5.08 2.71
N ASP A 13 18.09 -4.39 1.63
CA ASP A 13 19.50 -4.28 1.22
C ASP A 13 20.37 -3.57 2.25
N ALA A 14 19.84 -2.50 2.89
CA ALA A 14 20.53 -1.82 3.96
C ALA A 14 20.83 -2.74 5.15
N LYS A 15 19.87 -3.59 5.54
CA LYS A 15 20.08 -4.59 6.61
C LYS A 15 21.09 -5.67 6.24
N LEU A 16 21.26 -5.95 4.96
CA LEU A 16 22.29 -6.86 4.45
C LEU A 16 23.67 -6.19 4.31
N GLY A 17 23.80 -4.91 4.71
CA GLY A 17 25.04 -4.18 4.72
C GLY A 17 25.35 -3.37 3.44
N THR A 18 24.39 -3.27 2.52
CA THR A 18 24.53 -2.45 1.31
C THR A 18 24.39 -0.96 1.66
N LYS A 19 25.21 -0.10 1.08
CA LYS A 19 25.00 1.35 1.10
C LYS A 19 23.93 1.72 0.10
N VAL A 20 22.76 2.07 0.58
CA VAL A 20 21.59 2.35 -0.26
C VAL A 20 21.37 3.85 -0.41
N THR A 21 21.13 4.29 -1.65
CA THR A 21 20.66 5.65 -1.97
C THR A 21 19.36 5.54 -2.75
N VAL A 22 18.31 6.19 -2.25
CA VAL A 22 16.99 6.27 -2.90
C VAL A 22 16.84 7.62 -3.57
N PHE A 23 16.59 7.62 -4.89
CA PHE A 23 16.24 8.83 -5.65
C PHE A 23 14.72 8.93 -5.74
N ASN A 24 14.16 10.02 -5.23
CA ASN A 24 12.74 10.30 -5.20
C ASN A 24 12.41 11.60 -5.93
N ILE A 25 11.45 11.58 -6.83
CA ILE A 25 11.01 12.75 -7.59
C ILE A 25 10.03 13.64 -6.81
N ASP A 26 9.38 13.08 -5.79
CA ASP A 26 8.47 13.81 -4.91
C ASP A 26 9.23 14.41 -3.72
N SER A 27 8.61 15.37 -3.03
CA SER A 27 9.18 16.01 -1.83
C SER A 27 9.22 15.07 -0.62
N ASN A 28 8.34 14.06 -0.60
CA ASN A 28 8.27 13.07 0.48
C ASN A 28 8.22 11.65 -0.08
N ILE A 29 8.75 10.70 0.69
CA ILE A 29 8.56 9.27 0.44
C ILE A 29 7.12 8.87 0.77
N LEU A 30 6.65 7.73 0.25
CA LEU A 30 5.31 7.21 0.55
C LEU A 30 4.21 8.28 0.37
N LYS A 31 4.27 9.08 -0.67
CA LYS A 31 3.42 10.23 -0.98
C LYS A 31 1.91 10.03 -0.76
N ARG A 32 1.42 8.77 -0.81
CA ARG A 32 0.01 8.45 -0.65
C ARG A 32 -0.38 8.12 0.79
N GLU A 33 0.57 8.11 1.70
CA GLU A 33 0.35 7.75 3.09
C GLU A 33 0.09 9.01 3.94
N GLU A 34 -0.41 8.80 5.16
CA GLU A 34 -0.61 9.85 6.15
C GLU A 34 0.70 10.60 6.46
N PRO A 35 0.67 11.93 6.69
CA PRO A 35 1.88 12.71 6.95
C PRO A 35 2.75 12.16 8.08
N ILE A 36 2.15 11.74 9.20
CA ILE A 36 2.87 11.12 10.32
C ILE A 36 3.65 9.87 9.90
N VAL A 37 3.10 9.10 8.98
CA VAL A 37 3.75 7.88 8.46
C VAL A 37 4.92 8.24 7.56
N GLN A 38 4.76 9.25 6.70
CA GLN A 38 5.85 9.72 5.83
C GLN A 38 7.04 10.19 6.66
N GLU A 39 6.79 10.95 7.73
CA GLU A 39 7.81 11.45 8.64
C GLU A 39 8.52 10.31 9.36
N LEU A 40 7.79 9.43 10.04
CA LEU A 40 8.35 8.30 10.78
C LEU A 40 9.09 7.31 9.85
N ALA A 41 8.57 7.05 8.66
CA ALA A 41 9.24 6.18 7.70
C ALA A 41 10.57 6.78 7.21
N ASN A 42 10.60 8.09 6.95
CA ASN A 42 11.82 8.78 6.56
C ASN A 42 12.88 8.73 7.68
N GLU A 43 12.46 8.97 8.93
CA GLU A 43 13.32 8.86 10.11
C GLU A 43 13.91 7.44 10.23
N TYR A 44 13.05 6.40 10.24
CA TYR A 44 13.50 5.02 10.46
C TYR A 44 14.36 4.46 9.33
N LEU A 45 14.09 4.85 8.07
CA LEU A 45 14.95 4.47 6.95
C LEU A 45 16.29 5.17 6.99
N THR A 46 16.33 6.43 7.42
CA THR A 46 17.58 7.17 7.64
C THR A 46 18.42 6.57 8.77
N GLU A 47 17.79 6.16 9.88
CA GLU A 47 18.47 5.43 10.98
C GLU A 47 19.04 4.08 10.51
N GLN A 48 18.45 3.44 9.51
CA GLN A 48 19.00 2.24 8.87
C GLN A 48 20.20 2.54 7.95
N GLY A 49 20.62 3.80 7.84
CA GLY A 49 21.73 4.22 6.98
C GLY A 49 21.38 4.43 5.52
N ILE A 50 20.08 4.50 5.19
CA ILE A 50 19.63 4.76 3.83
C ILE A 50 19.68 6.26 3.54
N THR A 51 20.35 6.65 2.46
CA THR A 51 20.34 8.02 1.97
C THR A 51 19.12 8.24 1.08
N ILE A 52 18.26 9.19 1.44
CA ILE A 52 17.07 9.54 0.65
C ILE A 52 17.26 10.93 0.05
N LEU A 53 17.21 11.02 -1.28
CA LEU A 53 17.29 12.27 -2.03
C LEU A 53 15.91 12.55 -2.62
N ASN A 54 15.23 13.54 -2.05
CA ASN A 54 13.91 14.00 -2.51
C ASN A 54 14.05 15.12 -3.55
N ASP A 55 12.95 15.47 -4.23
CA ASP A 55 12.86 16.52 -5.25
C ASP A 55 13.91 16.34 -6.37
N VAL A 56 14.17 15.09 -6.73
CA VAL A 56 15.20 14.78 -7.72
C VAL A 56 14.65 14.88 -9.13
N THR A 57 15.32 15.65 -9.98
CA THR A 57 15.16 15.56 -11.41
C THR A 57 16.10 14.49 -11.95
N LEU A 58 15.55 13.34 -12.29
CA LEU A 58 16.31 12.23 -12.89
C LEU A 58 16.55 12.53 -14.36
N ASN A 59 17.81 12.78 -14.74
CA ASN A 59 18.19 13.16 -16.10
C ASN A 59 18.52 11.94 -16.96
N ALA A 60 19.31 11.00 -16.45
CA ALA A 60 19.72 9.81 -17.20
C ALA A 60 20.11 8.67 -16.27
N VAL A 61 20.06 7.46 -16.79
CA VAL A 61 20.73 6.27 -16.26
C VAL A 61 21.56 5.68 -17.38
N SER A 62 22.85 5.51 -17.15
CA SER A 62 23.83 5.04 -18.12
C SER A 62 24.78 4.03 -17.48
N ASN A 63 25.75 3.57 -18.24
CA ASN A 63 26.86 2.73 -17.75
C ASN A 63 28.17 3.32 -18.27
N ASP A 64 29.16 3.49 -17.41
CA ASP A 64 30.48 4.01 -17.78
C ASP A 64 31.40 2.96 -18.45
N GLY A 65 30.90 1.76 -18.66
CA GLY A 65 31.64 0.59 -19.17
C GLY A 65 31.97 -0.42 -18.07
N THR A 66 31.86 -0.03 -16.79
CA THR A 66 32.11 -0.86 -15.61
C THR A 66 30.97 -0.83 -14.60
N LYS A 67 30.40 0.36 -14.36
CA LYS A 67 29.38 0.59 -13.34
C LYS A 67 28.21 1.43 -13.86
N PRO A 68 27.01 1.21 -13.32
CA PRO A 68 25.89 2.07 -13.62
C PRO A 68 26.09 3.48 -13.04
N VAL A 69 25.68 4.48 -13.80
CA VAL A 69 25.76 5.90 -13.46
C VAL A 69 24.35 6.49 -13.51
N ILE A 70 23.92 7.13 -12.44
CA ILE A 70 22.69 7.91 -12.37
C ILE A 70 23.05 9.38 -12.47
N THR A 71 22.54 10.09 -13.46
CA THR A 71 22.62 11.55 -13.53
C THR A 71 21.35 12.13 -12.95
N ALA A 72 21.47 12.87 -11.86
CA ALA A 72 20.35 13.47 -11.14
C ALA A 72 20.72 14.89 -10.70
N ASN A 73 19.82 15.86 -10.91
CA ASN A 73 20.04 17.28 -10.63
C ASN A 73 21.36 17.80 -11.25
N GLY A 74 21.75 17.28 -12.43
CA GLY A 74 22.99 17.64 -13.12
C GLY A 74 24.26 17.05 -12.52
N GLN A 75 24.18 16.17 -11.52
CA GLN A 75 25.30 15.47 -10.91
C GLN A 75 25.29 13.98 -11.27
N ASN A 76 26.48 13.38 -11.37
CA ASN A 76 26.66 11.97 -11.63
C ASN A 76 26.96 11.21 -10.33
N TYR A 77 26.24 10.10 -10.16
CA TYR A 77 26.38 9.17 -9.05
C TYR A 77 26.69 7.79 -9.60
N THR A 78 27.79 7.18 -9.19
CA THR A 78 28.22 5.84 -9.64
C THR A 78 27.89 4.81 -8.55
N PHE A 79 27.31 3.68 -8.95
CA PHE A 79 26.87 2.60 -8.08
C PHE A 79 27.38 1.24 -8.57
N ASP A 80 27.31 0.23 -7.72
CA ASP A 80 27.58 -1.16 -8.10
C ASP A 80 26.34 -1.80 -8.75
N ALA A 81 25.13 -1.38 -8.35
CA ALA A 81 23.87 -1.83 -8.93
C ALA A 81 22.82 -0.72 -8.87
N VAL A 82 21.81 -0.79 -9.74
CA VAL A 82 20.66 0.11 -9.77
C VAL A 82 19.37 -0.70 -9.84
N LEU A 83 18.45 -0.45 -8.92
CA LEU A 83 17.09 -0.95 -8.94
C LEU A 83 16.12 0.08 -9.53
N TYR A 84 15.36 -0.31 -10.52
CA TYR A 84 14.27 0.48 -11.05
C TYR A 84 12.95 0.12 -10.36
N ALA A 85 12.47 0.99 -9.47
CA ALA A 85 11.19 0.85 -8.76
C ALA A 85 10.27 2.06 -9.05
N THR A 86 10.22 2.50 -10.31
CA THR A 86 9.55 3.74 -10.75
C THR A 86 8.10 3.53 -11.19
N GLY A 87 7.52 2.40 -10.86
CA GLY A 87 6.14 2.04 -11.15
C GLY A 87 6.01 0.80 -12.04
N ARG A 88 4.77 0.43 -12.29
CA ARG A 88 4.41 -0.74 -13.10
C ARG A 88 3.40 -0.35 -14.18
N ARG A 89 3.47 -1.03 -15.32
CA ARG A 89 2.51 -0.92 -16.41
C ARG A 89 1.98 -2.32 -16.75
N PRO A 90 0.74 -2.45 -17.22
CA PRO A 90 0.25 -3.71 -17.74
C PRO A 90 1.18 -4.25 -18.84
N ASN A 91 1.54 -5.53 -18.74
CA ASN A 91 2.44 -6.16 -19.73
C ASN A 91 1.62 -6.77 -20.88
N THR A 92 0.98 -5.90 -21.65
CA THR A 92 0.13 -6.27 -22.79
C THR A 92 0.82 -6.08 -24.14
N ALA A 93 1.98 -5.44 -24.16
CA ALA A 93 2.76 -5.28 -25.38
C ALA A 93 3.25 -6.66 -25.89
N ASN A 94 3.16 -6.86 -27.21
CA ASN A 94 3.65 -8.05 -27.90
C ASN A 94 2.99 -9.40 -27.53
N VAL A 95 1.80 -9.36 -26.88
CA VAL A 95 0.99 -10.58 -26.62
C VAL A 95 -0.04 -10.85 -27.72
N GLY A 96 0.01 -10.10 -28.81
CA GLY A 96 -0.82 -10.32 -30.00
C GLY A 96 -2.24 -9.78 -29.89
N LEU A 97 -2.50 -8.82 -28.99
CA LEU A 97 -3.84 -8.20 -28.85
C LEU A 97 -4.32 -7.53 -30.13
N ASP A 98 -3.40 -7.02 -30.95
CA ASP A 98 -3.69 -6.40 -32.25
C ASP A 98 -4.36 -7.35 -33.24
N ASN A 99 -4.30 -8.66 -33.01
CA ASN A 99 -4.95 -9.69 -33.81
C ASN A 99 -6.34 -10.11 -33.23
N THR A 100 -6.84 -9.37 -32.27
CA THR A 100 -8.08 -9.68 -31.54
C THR A 100 -8.94 -8.43 -31.37
N ASP A 101 -10.21 -8.61 -31.02
CA ASP A 101 -11.13 -7.51 -30.67
C ASP A 101 -11.07 -7.16 -29.17
N ILE A 102 -9.99 -7.55 -28.47
CA ILE A 102 -9.79 -7.22 -27.04
C ILE A 102 -9.43 -5.74 -26.92
N THR A 103 -10.24 -5.01 -26.15
CA THR A 103 -10.04 -3.57 -25.92
C THR A 103 -9.09 -3.34 -24.73
N THR A 104 -8.25 -2.32 -24.85
CA THR A 104 -7.39 -1.83 -23.79
C THR A 104 -7.69 -0.37 -23.48
N ASN A 105 -7.38 0.07 -22.25
CA ASN A 105 -7.46 1.47 -21.88
C ASN A 105 -6.18 2.23 -22.29
N GLU A 106 -6.15 3.55 -22.05
CA GLU A 106 -5.01 4.43 -22.37
C GLU A 106 -3.68 4.02 -21.71
N ARG A 107 -3.74 3.26 -20.62
CA ARG A 107 -2.55 2.72 -19.93
C ARG A 107 -2.12 1.35 -20.44
N GLY A 108 -2.85 0.80 -21.43
CA GLY A 108 -2.61 -0.52 -21.99
C GLY A 108 -3.21 -1.68 -21.19
N ALA A 109 -4.00 -1.43 -20.16
CA ALA A 109 -4.67 -2.49 -19.43
C ALA A 109 -5.89 -3.01 -20.20
N ILE A 110 -6.12 -4.33 -20.13
CA ILE A 110 -7.29 -4.95 -20.74
C ILE A 110 -8.55 -4.51 -19.99
N VAL A 111 -9.50 -3.95 -20.73
CA VAL A 111 -10.80 -3.54 -20.18
C VAL A 111 -11.64 -4.79 -19.89
N VAL A 112 -12.16 -4.88 -18.65
CA VAL A 112 -12.97 -6.00 -18.20
C VAL A 112 -14.31 -5.55 -17.64
N ASN A 113 -15.30 -6.45 -17.71
CA ASN A 113 -16.60 -6.31 -17.05
C ASN A 113 -16.50 -6.76 -15.57
N ASP A 114 -17.62 -6.73 -14.86
CA ASP A 114 -17.69 -7.07 -13.43
C ASP A 114 -17.26 -8.49 -13.07
N THR A 115 -17.20 -9.40 -14.05
CA THR A 115 -16.77 -10.80 -13.89
C THR A 115 -15.39 -11.06 -14.49
N CYS A 116 -14.58 -10.00 -14.67
CA CYS A 116 -13.25 -10.04 -15.31
C CYS A 116 -13.27 -10.49 -16.78
N GLY A 117 -14.43 -10.55 -17.44
CA GLY A 117 -14.56 -10.86 -18.86
C GLY A 117 -14.08 -9.69 -19.72
N SER A 118 -13.30 -9.97 -20.76
CA SER A 118 -12.88 -8.99 -21.76
C SER A 118 -14.00 -8.63 -22.73
N SER A 119 -13.72 -7.77 -23.73
CA SER A 119 -14.62 -7.49 -24.85
C SER A 119 -14.90 -8.70 -25.75
N VAL A 120 -14.10 -9.76 -25.66
CA VAL A 120 -14.27 -10.98 -26.44
C VAL A 120 -14.88 -12.08 -25.56
N PRO A 121 -16.04 -12.65 -25.94
CA PRO A 121 -16.69 -13.70 -25.17
C PRO A 121 -15.77 -14.90 -24.91
N GLY A 122 -15.76 -15.40 -23.67
CA GLY A 122 -14.95 -16.53 -23.25
C GLY A 122 -13.49 -16.19 -22.93
N VAL A 123 -13.09 -14.92 -23.06
CA VAL A 123 -11.74 -14.44 -22.71
C VAL A 123 -11.80 -13.57 -21.47
N TYR A 124 -10.98 -13.88 -20.49
CA TYR A 124 -10.92 -13.20 -19.19
C TYR A 124 -9.53 -12.60 -18.97
N ALA A 125 -9.46 -11.48 -18.26
CA ALA A 125 -8.21 -10.85 -17.83
C ALA A 125 -8.19 -10.65 -16.32
N VAL A 126 -7.22 -11.24 -15.63
CA VAL A 126 -7.11 -11.27 -14.17
C VAL A 126 -5.77 -10.73 -13.68
N GLY A 127 -5.77 -10.13 -12.50
CA GLY A 127 -4.58 -9.55 -11.88
C GLY A 127 -4.13 -8.25 -12.56
N ASP A 128 -2.84 -7.93 -12.48
CA ASP A 128 -2.27 -6.63 -12.87
C ASP A 128 -2.61 -6.21 -14.31
N VAL A 129 -2.88 -7.18 -15.19
CA VAL A 129 -3.14 -6.94 -16.63
C VAL A 129 -4.47 -6.22 -16.88
N ASN A 130 -5.44 -6.32 -15.96
CA ASN A 130 -6.74 -5.63 -16.08
C ASN A 130 -6.71 -4.19 -15.52
N GLY A 131 -5.56 -3.75 -14.98
CA GLY A 131 -5.37 -2.39 -14.48
C GLY A 131 -5.98 -2.11 -13.10
N GLY A 132 -6.49 -3.13 -12.42
CA GLY A 132 -6.95 -3.06 -11.04
C GLY A 132 -5.80 -2.92 -10.02
N PRO A 133 -6.09 -3.05 -8.71
CA PRO A 133 -5.06 -3.01 -7.68
C PRO A 133 -4.03 -4.13 -7.87
N GLN A 134 -2.75 -3.77 -7.84
CA GLN A 134 -1.64 -4.64 -8.25
C GLN A 134 -1.07 -5.41 -7.06
N PHE A 135 -1.83 -6.38 -6.54
CA PHE A 135 -1.44 -7.25 -5.44
C PHE A 135 -1.73 -8.71 -5.77
N THR A 136 -0.91 -9.63 -5.25
CA THR A 136 -1.06 -11.07 -5.47
C THR A 136 -2.44 -11.59 -5.02
N TYR A 137 -2.93 -11.11 -3.88
CA TYR A 137 -4.24 -11.51 -3.37
C TYR A 137 -5.41 -10.95 -4.20
N ILE A 138 -5.20 -9.88 -4.96
CA ILE A 138 -6.19 -9.37 -5.94
C ILE A 138 -6.26 -10.30 -7.14
N SER A 139 -5.13 -10.82 -7.63
CA SER A 139 -5.13 -11.84 -8.70
C SER A 139 -5.87 -13.10 -8.26
N LEU A 140 -5.71 -13.50 -6.99
CA LEU A 140 -6.45 -14.63 -6.42
C LEU A 140 -7.95 -14.34 -6.27
N ASP A 141 -8.30 -13.11 -5.94
CA ASP A 141 -9.69 -12.68 -5.84
C ASP A 141 -10.35 -12.62 -7.23
N ASP A 142 -9.66 -12.10 -8.25
CA ASP A 142 -10.09 -12.14 -9.65
C ASP A 142 -10.35 -13.59 -10.11
N PHE A 143 -9.47 -14.53 -9.72
CA PHE A 143 -9.69 -15.95 -9.98
C PHE A 143 -11.03 -16.46 -9.40
N ARG A 144 -11.34 -16.10 -8.13
CA ARG A 144 -12.62 -16.50 -7.51
C ARG A 144 -13.82 -15.98 -8.28
N ILE A 145 -13.74 -14.73 -8.76
CA ILE A 145 -14.79 -14.11 -9.58
C ILE A 145 -14.97 -14.87 -10.89
N VAL A 146 -13.88 -15.11 -11.62
CA VAL A 146 -13.92 -15.83 -12.92
C VAL A 146 -14.39 -17.27 -12.72
N PHE A 147 -13.91 -17.97 -11.68
CA PHE A 147 -14.34 -19.32 -11.37
C PHE A 147 -15.85 -19.38 -11.08
N GLY A 148 -16.38 -18.43 -10.30
CA GLY A 148 -17.81 -18.27 -10.06
C GLY A 148 -18.60 -18.06 -11.37
N ALA A 149 -18.12 -17.20 -12.26
CA ALA A 149 -18.75 -16.94 -13.53
C ALA A 149 -18.80 -18.18 -14.44
N LEU A 150 -17.70 -18.93 -14.50
CA LEU A 150 -17.59 -20.16 -15.32
C LEU A 150 -18.41 -21.31 -14.78
N THR A 151 -18.63 -21.38 -13.46
CA THR A 151 -19.41 -22.46 -12.81
C THR A 151 -20.87 -22.10 -12.59
N GLY A 152 -21.33 -20.92 -13.04
CA GLY A 152 -22.71 -20.45 -12.87
C GLY A 152 -23.02 -19.94 -11.47
N ASN A 153 -22.01 -19.60 -10.66
CA ASN A 153 -22.17 -19.05 -9.30
C ASN A 153 -21.56 -17.64 -9.20
N SER A 154 -22.06 -16.70 -9.98
CA SER A 154 -21.58 -15.30 -10.03
C SER A 154 -22.23 -14.41 -8.94
N GLN A 155 -22.26 -14.86 -7.69
CA GLN A 155 -22.80 -14.06 -6.59
C GLN A 155 -21.83 -12.95 -6.10
N TYR A 156 -20.53 -13.09 -6.42
CA TYR A 156 -19.48 -12.15 -6.06
C TYR A 156 -18.78 -11.64 -7.33
N THR A 157 -18.61 -10.33 -7.43
CA THR A 157 -18.10 -9.64 -8.63
C THR A 157 -17.09 -8.54 -8.22
N LEU A 158 -16.48 -7.88 -9.21
CA LEU A 158 -15.59 -6.72 -8.95
C LEU A 158 -16.30 -5.58 -8.21
N LYS A 159 -17.64 -5.43 -8.38
CA LYS A 159 -18.42 -4.40 -7.66
C LYS A 159 -18.55 -4.66 -6.17
N ASP A 160 -18.45 -5.91 -5.75
CA ASP A 160 -18.56 -6.31 -4.35
C ASP A 160 -17.25 -6.16 -3.60
N ARG A 161 -16.13 -5.95 -4.32
CA ARG A 161 -14.81 -5.74 -3.75
C ARG A 161 -14.73 -4.38 -3.07
N LYS A 162 -14.60 -4.40 -1.74
CA LYS A 162 -14.53 -3.18 -0.91
C LYS A 162 -13.26 -3.19 -0.07
N ASN A 163 -12.89 -1.99 0.43
CA ASN A 163 -11.92 -1.80 1.50
C ASN A 163 -10.68 -2.70 1.37
N ILE A 164 -9.99 -2.60 0.23
CA ILE A 164 -8.80 -3.42 -0.04
C ILE A 164 -7.68 -2.98 0.89
N PRO A 165 -7.24 -3.83 1.83
CA PRO A 165 -6.11 -3.50 2.67
C PRO A 165 -4.82 -3.74 1.90
N TYR A 166 -3.75 -3.04 2.28
CA TYR A 166 -2.43 -3.35 1.77
C TYR A 166 -1.37 -3.13 2.84
N THR A 167 -0.24 -3.78 2.65
CA THR A 167 0.92 -3.65 3.52
C THR A 167 2.16 -3.36 2.69
N THR A 168 2.96 -2.40 3.15
CA THR A 168 4.34 -2.16 2.73
C THR A 168 5.24 -2.77 3.81
N PHE A 169 6.02 -3.78 3.44
CA PHE A 169 6.83 -4.57 4.36
C PHE A 169 8.15 -3.86 4.72
N LEU A 170 8.02 -2.69 5.30
CA LEU A 170 9.12 -2.00 5.96
C LEU A 170 9.45 -2.66 7.30
N THR A 171 10.30 -2.04 8.10
CA THR A 171 10.60 -2.46 9.47
C THR A 171 10.45 -1.27 10.41
N PRO A 172 9.34 -1.26 11.15
CA PRO A 172 8.21 -2.22 11.16
C PRO A 172 7.36 -2.16 9.88
N PRO A 173 6.42 -3.11 9.66
CA PRO A 173 5.50 -3.07 8.51
C PRO A 173 4.47 -1.94 8.64
N LEU A 174 4.11 -1.38 7.50
CA LEU A 174 3.10 -0.33 7.35
C LEU A 174 1.89 -0.91 6.63
N ALA A 175 0.73 -0.93 7.27
CA ALA A 175 -0.51 -1.41 6.68
C ALA A 175 -1.60 -0.33 6.65
N ARG A 176 -2.39 -0.30 5.58
CA ARG A 176 -3.51 0.64 5.43
C ARG A 176 -4.74 -0.03 4.82
N VAL A 177 -5.91 0.48 5.22
CA VAL A 177 -7.19 0.19 4.58
C VAL A 177 -8.05 1.45 4.54
N GLY A 178 -8.80 1.65 3.46
CA GLY A 178 -9.73 2.78 3.30
C GLY A 178 -9.03 4.11 3.01
N LEU A 179 -9.64 5.19 3.46
CA LEU A 179 -9.28 6.58 3.14
C LEU A 179 -8.26 7.14 4.14
N THR A 180 -7.37 8.00 3.65
CA THR A 180 -6.61 8.92 4.51
C THR A 180 -7.51 10.05 4.99
N GLU A 181 -7.05 10.83 5.95
CA GLU A 181 -7.72 12.04 6.43
C GLU A 181 -7.98 13.02 5.28
N GLU A 182 -6.98 13.26 4.43
CA GLU A 182 -7.09 14.14 3.27
C GLU A 182 -8.11 13.59 2.24
N GLU A 183 -8.04 12.29 1.93
CA GLU A 183 -8.97 11.65 0.99
C GLU A 183 -10.42 11.71 1.49
N ALA A 184 -10.64 11.51 2.79
CA ALA A 184 -11.96 11.58 3.41
C ALA A 184 -12.51 13.01 3.39
N THR A 185 -11.69 13.99 3.73
CA THR A 185 -12.04 15.42 3.69
C THR A 185 -12.39 15.85 2.25
N ASN A 186 -11.57 15.47 1.27
CA ASN A 186 -11.80 15.80 -0.14
C ASN A 186 -13.08 15.15 -0.69
N LYS A 187 -13.55 14.05 -0.10
CA LYS A 187 -14.83 13.41 -0.42
C LYS A 187 -16.03 14.04 0.31
N GLY A 188 -15.81 15.05 1.15
CA GLY A 188 -16.85 15.80 1.84
C GLY A 188 -17.36 15.16 3.13
N TYR A 189 -16.65 14.19 3.70
CA TYR A 189 -17.02 13.62 5.01
C TYR A 189 -16.74 14.62 6.15
N THR A 190 -17.62 14.62 7.14
CA THR A 190 -17.35 15.23 8.45
C THR A 190 -16.61 14.19 9.30
N ILE A 191 -15.32 14.40 9.54
CA ILE A 191 -14.47 13.37 10.11
C ILE A 191 -14.06 13.67 11.55
N LYS A 192 -13.72 12.58 12.27
CA LYS A 192 -12.88 12.60 13.47
C LYS A 192 -11.67 11.73 13.19
N THR A 193 -10.51 12.16 13.64
CA THR A 193 -9.26 11.41 13.50
C THR A 193 -8.59 11.24 14.85
N LYS A 194 -7.84 10.18 15.01
CA LYS A 194 -6.98 9.99 16.17
C LYS A 194 -5.70 9.28 15.76
N GLU A 195 -4.62 9.73 16.37
CA GLU A 195 -3.28 9.14 16.26
C GLU A 195 -2.87 8.59 17.63
N LEU A 196 -2.14 7.47 17.60
CA LEU A 196 -1.59 6.84 18.79
C LEU A 196 -0.17 6.34 18.45
N LEU A 197 0.82 6.84 19.17
CA LEU A 197 2.20 6.41 18.99
C LEU A 197 2.41 5.01 19.57
N VAL A 198 3.12 4.16 18.84
CA VAL A 198 3.45 2.78 19.27
C VAL A 198 4.25 2.78 20.57
N ALA A 199 5.07 3.79 20.81
CA ALA A 199 5.82 3.95 22.06
C ALA A 199 4.96 4.01 23.34
N THR A 200 3.65 4.29 23.21
CA THR A 200 2.72 4.29 24.36
C THR A 200 2.06 2.94 24.62
N MET A 201 2.28 1.94 23.77
CA MET A 201 1.59 0.66 23.77
C MET A 201 2.34 -0.38 24.64
N PRO A 202 1.69 -1.03 25.61
CA PRO A 202 2.36 -2.00 26.50
C PRO A 202 3.07 -3.13 25.73
N ARG A 203 2.43 -3.68 24.70
CA ARG A 203 3.02 -4.77 23.89
C ARG A 203 4.26 -4.35 23.13
N ALA A 204 4.35 -3.09 22.71
CA ALA A 204 5.53 -2.55 22.03
C ALA A 204 6.76 -2.57 22.94
N HIS A 205 6.60 -2.29 24.24
CA HIS A 205 7.68 -2.40 25.24
C HIS A 205 8.10 -3.85 25.45
N VAL A 206 7.15 -4.81 25.48
CA VAL A 206 7.48 -6.23 25.57
C VAL A 206 8.24 -6.73 24.35
N ASN A 207 7.92 -6.21 23.18
CA ASN A 207 8.57 -6.57 21.92
C ASN A 207 9.90 -5.83 21.68
N ASP A 208 10.27 -4.86 22.56
CA ASP A 208 11.39 -3.96 22.38
C ASP A 208 11.39 -3.26 21.00
N ASN A 209 10.19 -2.86 20.56
CA ASN A 209 10.00 -2.16 19.28
C ASN A 209 8.95 -1.05 19.44
N LEU A 210 9.44 0.15 19.75
CA LEU A 210 8.63 1.33 20.03
C LEU A 210 8.31 2.18 18.79
N LYS A 211 8.72 1.71 17.60
CA LYS A 211 8.62 2.47 16.35
C LYS A 211 7.23 2.37 15.76
N GLY A 212 6.69 3.54 15.36
CA GLY A 212 5.49 3.64 14.55
C GLY A 212 4.35 4.39 15.20
N ALA A 213 3.21 4.37 14.51
CA ALA A 213 1.97 4.99 14.93
C ALA A 213 0.76 4.26 14.34
N PHE A 214 -0.36 4.36 15.03
CA PHE A 214 -1.69 4.04 14.51
C PHE A 214 -2.44 5.33 14.23
N LYS A 215 -3.19 5.37 13.13
CA LYS A 215 -4.12 6.44 12.82
C LYS A 215 -5.44 5.86 12.34
N ILE A 216 -6.55 6.46 12.78
CA ILE A 216 -7.90 6.10 12.35
C ILE A 216 -8.64 7.34 11.87
N VAL A 217 -9.43 7.17 10.82
CA VAL A 217 -10.33 8.18 10.26
C VAL A 217 -11.75 7.63 10.35
N VAL A 218 -12.64 8.34 11.01
CA VAL A 218 -14.04 7.94 11.20
C VAL A 218 -14.98 9.02 10.72
N ASP A 219 -16.11 8.62 10.19
CA ASP A 219 -17.21 9.52 9.89
C ASP A 219 -17.91 9.94 11.19
N ALA A 220 -17.98 11.24 11.43
CA ALA A 220 -18.56 11.79 12.66
C ALA A 220 -20.08 11.62 12.74
N GLU A 221 -20.76 11.43 11.61
CA GLU A 221 -22.21 11.29 11.53
C GLU A 221 -22.65 9.82 11.72
N SER A 222 -22.07 8.90 10.96
CA SER A 222 -22.42 7.48 11.02
C SER A 222 -21.64 6.69 12.07
N ASN A 223 -20.54 7.23 12.60
CA ASN A 223 -19.56 6.54 13.44
C ASN A 223 -18.85 5.35 12.75
N LEU A 224 -18.93 5.24 11.42
CA LEU A 224 -18.25 4.21 10.67
C LEU A 224 -16.78 4.56 10.46
N ILE A 225 -15.94 3.53 10.37
CA ILE A 225 -14.54 3.68 10.03
C ILE A 225 -14.43 3.93 8.53
N LEU A 226 -13.82 5.05 8.14
CA LEU A 226 -13.53 5.42 6.75
C LEU A 226 -12.17 4.91 6.31
N GLY A 227 -11.23 4.80 7.24
CA GLY A 227 -9.90 4.27 6.99
C GLY A 227 -9.05 4.18 8.24
N ALA A 228 -7.97 3.42 8.13
CA ALA A 228 -6.96 3.31 9.16
C ALA A 228 -5.60 3.01 8.58
N THR A 229 -4.57 3.54 9.21
CA THR A 229 -3.16 3.30 8.91
C THR A 229 -2.48 2.82 10.18
N LEU A 230 -1.84 1.67 10.10
CA LEU A 230 -1.11 1.03 11.19
C LEU A 230 0.35 0.87 10.76
N TYR A 231 1.25 1.51 11.48
CA TYR A 231 2.68 1.40 11.25
C TYR A 231 3.33 0.83 12.50
N SER A 232 3.45 -0.50 12.56
CA SER A 232 3.99 -1.21 13.72
C SER A 232 4.26 -2.67 13.40
N GLN A 233 4.93 -3.36 14.30
CA GLN A 233 4.98 -4.82 14.28
C GLN A 233 3.56 -5.41 14.37
N GLY A 234 3.22 -6.34 13.48
CA GLY A 234 1.91 -6.98 13.40
C GLY A 234 0.83 -6.15 12.69
N ALA A 235 1.18 -4.99 12.10
CA ALA A 235 0.23 -4.16 11.38
C ALA A 235 -0.45 -4.90 10.22
N GLU A 236 0.29 -5.78 9.54
CA GLU A 236 -0.16 -6.63 8.42
C GLU A 236 -1.29 -7.59 8.81
N GLU A 237 -1.33 -8.01 10.07
CA GLU A 237 -2.39 -8.86 10.61
C GLU A 237 -3.55 -8.02 11.15
N LEU A 238 -3.24 -6.97 11.91
CA LEU A 238 -4.21 -6.11 12.56
C LEU A 238 -5.12 -5.38 11.57
N ILE A 239 -4.59 -4.96 10.43
CA ILE A 239 -5.36 -4.21 9.44
C ILE A 239 -6.57 -5.01 8.92
N ASN A 240 -6.50 -6.34 8.95
CA ASN A 240 -7.59 -7.21 8.54
C ASN A 240 -8.78 -7.17 9.52
N LEU A 241 -8.56 -6.88 10.81
CA LEU A 241 -9.64 -6.67 11.77
C LEU A 241 -10.43 -5.40 11.44
N ILE A 242 -9.73 -4.33 11.09
CA ILE A 242 -10.34 -3.07 10.69
C ILE A 242 -11.09 -3.24 9.36
N LYS A 243 -10.47 -3.89 8.38
CA LYS A 243 -11.15 -4.22 7.11
C LYS A 243 -12.46 -4.99 7.35
N MET A 244 -12.43 -6.00 8.20
CA MET A 244 -13.61 -6.79 8.51
C MET A 244 -14.72 -5.93 9.16
N ALA A 245 -14.35 -5.00 10.04
CA ALA A 245 -15.31 -4.06 10.62
C ALA A 245 -15.90 -3.11 9.56
N MET A 246 -15.06 -2.56 8.66
CA MET A 246 -15.51 -1.69 7.58
C MET A 246 -16.46 -2.41 6.62
N ASP A 247 -16.15 -3.65 6.23
CA ASP A 247 -16.97 -4.43 5.30
C ASP A 247 -18.36 -4.76 5.88
N ASN A 248 -18.45 -4.87 7.20
CA ASN A 248 -19.68 -5.20 7.92
C ASN A 248 -20.34 -3.98 8.58
N ASN A 249 -19.90 -2.76 8.27
CA ASN A 249 -20.42 -1.51 8.84
C ASN A 249 -20.42 -1.50 10.39
N ILE A 250 -19.39 -2.11 11.00
CA ILE A 250 -19.21 -2.10 12.46
C ILE A 250 -18.64 -0.72 12.84
N PRO A 251 -19.33 0.04 13.74
CA PRO A 251 -18.87 1.36 14.13
C PRO A 251 -17.59 1.29 14.99
N TYR A 252 -16.78 2.37 14.97
CA TYR A 252 -15.54 2.44 15.76
C TYR A 252 -15.78 2.23 17.27
N THR A 253 -16.97 2.56 17.77
CA THR A 253 -17.37 2.37 19.17
C THR A 253 -17.35 0.90 19.60
N TYR A 254 -17.47 -0.03 18.66
CA TYR A 254 -17.30 -1.46 18.93
C TYR A 254 -15.87 -1.74 19.41
N PHE A 255 -14.85 -1.27 18.67
CA PHE A 255 -13.46 -1.42 19.09
C PHE A 255 -13.16 -0.70 20.41
N LYS A 256 -13.71 0.50 20.62
CA LYS A 256 -13.58 1.22 21.89
C LYS A 256 -13.99 0.37 23.09
N ASN A 257 -15.03 -0.45 22.96
CA ASN A 257 -15.65 -1.17 24.07
C ASN A 257 -15.35 -2.69 24.06
N GLN A 258 -14.62 -3.18 23.05
CA GLN A 258 -14.33 -4.60 22.95
C GLN A 258 -13.31 -5.06 23.99
N ILE A 259 -13.43 -6.31 24.43
CA ILE A 259 -12.42 -6.97 25.26
C ILE A 259 -11.35 -7.60 24.33
N PHE A 260 -10.12 -7.17 24.49
CA PHE A 260 -8.96 -7.75 23.84
C PHE A 260 -8.10 -8.53 24.84
N THR A 261 -7.34 -9.53 24.34
CA THR A 261 -6.31 -10.18 25.15
C THR A 261 -5.17 -9.22 25.45
N HIS A 262 -4.56 -9.34 26.65
CA HIS A 262 -3.43 -8.53 27.11
C HIS A 262 -2.18 -9.38 27.35
N PRO A 263 -0.94 -8.91 27.03
CA PRO A 263 -0.63 -7.72 26.24
C PRO A 263 -0.58 -8.06 24.74
N THR A 264 -1.29 -7.30 23.92
CA THR A 264 -1.30 -7.45 22.45
C THR A 264 -1.22 -6.09 21.76
N MET A 265 -0.86 -6.05 20.47
CA MET A 265 -0.97 -4.82 19.70
C MET A 265 -2.46 -4.48 19.43
N ALA A 266 -3.32 -5.50 19.32
CA ALA A 266 -4.74 -5.33 19.03
C ALA A 266 -5.51 -4.57 20.11
N GLU A 267 -5.17 -4.72 21.40
CA GLU A 267 -5.86 -4.02 22.48
C GLU A 267 -5.80 -2.49 22.39
N ASN A 268 -4.75 -1.98 21.70
CA ASN A 268 -4.61 -0.53 21.51
C ASN A 268 -5.63 0.05 20.53
N LEU A 269 -6.45 -0.79 19.88
CA LEU A 269 -7.63 -0.34 19.15
C LEU A 269 -8.70 0.26 20.10
N ASN A 270 -8.73 -0.14 21.39
CA ASN A 270 -9.56 0.53 22.39
C ASN A 270 -9.16 2.00 22.53
N ASP A 271 -7.86 2.25 22.73
CA ASP A 271 -7.33 3.60 22.92
C ASP A 271 -7.42 4.41 21.62
N LEU A 272 -7.10 3.81 20.48
CA LEU A 272 -7.23 4.44 19.18
C LEU A 272 -8.67 4.91 18.90
N CYS A 273 -9.66 4.12 19.29
CA CYS A 273 -11.08 4.41 19.11
C CYS A 273 -11.71 5.18 20.28
N ASN A 274 -10.95 5.62 21.27
CA ASN A 274 -11.44 6.42 22.40
C ASN A 274 -11.28 7.91 22.10
N PHE A 275 -12.21 8.45 21.30
CA PHE A 275 -12.31 9.89 21.00
C PHE A 275 -12.84 10.67 22.19
#